data_5b589856808933a507f169bb32528216
#
_entry.id   5b589856808933a507f169bb32528216
#
_cell.length_a   1.000
_cell.length_b   1.000
_cell.length_c   1.000
_cell.angle_alpha   90.00
_cell.angle_beta   90.00
_cell.angle_gamma   90.00
#
_symmetry.space_group_name_H-M   'P 1'
#
loop_
_entity.id
_entity.type
_entity.pdbx_description
1 polymer ?
#
loop_
_entity_poly.entity_id
_entity_poly.type
_entity_poly.pdbx_seq_one_letter_code
_entity_poly.pdbx_strand_id
1 'polypeptide(L)'
;VLLFDIDTLRADHMGCYGYGRNTTPVMDEIAKEGVRFDDYYCPNAPCLPSRASMISGQYGIHNGIVGHGGTAADMRLQGTTRSFTDDMSENGLFMQFRRAGMHTVSFSSFAERHSAWWFNSGFNECYNVGRRGSESAEMVTPHVLDWLERNGKKDNWMMHVHYWDPHTPYRTPADYPSQFADTPLPDDWIDEKTFEEHLLHIGPHCANEINMWNDDTFPQWPKHPGKLTTLEEAKHLLDLYDDGVK
;
A
#
# COMPACT_ATOMS: atom_id res chain seq x y z
N VAL A 1 17.25 -9.18 4.39
CA VAL A 1 16.19 -8.24 4.82
C VAL A 1 14.99 -8.42 3.93
N LEU A 2 13.79 -8.49 4.53
CA LEU A 2 12.52 -8.55 3.81
C LEU A 2 11.66 -7.35 4.25
N LEU A 3 11.25 -6.53 3.30
CA LEU A 3 10.37 -5.39 3.50
C LEU A 3 9.04 -5.64 2.78
N PHE A 4 7.97 -5.83 3.54
CA PHE A 4 6.61 -5.82 3.02
C PHE A 4 6.07 -4.39 3.06
N ASP A 5 5.67 -3.89 1.90
CA ASP A 5 5.05 -2.59 1.70
C ASP A 5 3.60 -2.83 1.23
N ILE A 6 2.66 -2.74 2.17
CA ILE A 6 1.25 -3.02 1.92
C ILE A 6 0.52 -1.68 1.79
N ASP A 7 0.02 -1.41 0.59
CA ASP A 7 -0.64 -0.13 0.32
C ASP A 7 -1.94 0.01 1.12
N THR A 8 -2.13 1.18 1.70
CA THR A 8 -3.33 1.54 2.46
C THR A 8 -3.66 0.67 3.68
N LEU A 9 -2.76 -0.25 4.10
CA LEU A 9 -2.97 -1.01 5.33
C LEU A 9 -2.99 -0.05 6.53
N ARG A 10 -4.08 -0.08 7.28
CA ARG A 10 -4.28 0.72 8.49
C ARG A 10 -3.90 -0.08 9.72
N ALA A 11 -3.21 0.57 10.67
CA ALA A 11 -2.84 -0.07 11.94
C ALA A 11 -4.07 -0.53 12.73
N ASP A 12 -5.15 0.26 12.72
CA ASP A 12 -6.40 -0.06 13.41
C ASP A 12 -7.22 -1.19 12.76
N HIS A 13 -6.71 -1.81 11.70
CA HIS A 13 -7.22 -3.04 11.08
C HIS A 13 -6.28 -4.24 11.27
N MET A 14 -5.34 -4.15 12.20
CA MET A 14 -4.39 -5.23 12.51
C MET A 14 -4.61 -5.73 13.95
N GLY A 15 -4.60 -7.05 14.14
CA GLY A 15 -4.82 -7.66 15.46
C GLY A 15 -3.77 -7.25 16.50
N CYS A 16 -2.50 -7.09 16.10
CA CYS A 16 -1.44 -6.63 16.99
C CYS A 16 -1.62 -5.20 17.52
N TYR A 17 -2.48 -4.39 16.88
CA TYR A 17 -2.90 -3.06 17.35
C TYR A 17 -4.27 -3.06 18.02
N GLY A 18 -4.87 -4.24 18.23
CA GLY A 18 -6.12 -4.37 18.98
C GLY A 18 -7.38 -4.50 18.13
N TYR A 19 -7.24 -4.65 16.80
CA TYR A 19 -8.42 -4.86 15.96
C TYR A 19 -9.15 -6.15 16.30
N GLY A 20 -10.49 -6.07 16.41
CA GLY A 20 -11.30 -7.20 16.88
C GLY A 20 -11.50 -8.33 15.88
N ARG A 21 -11.22 -8.11 14.60
CA ARG A 21 -11.30 -9.12 13.54
C ARG A 21 -9.93 -9.75 13.29
N ASN A 22 -9.92 -11.04 12.94
CA ASN A 22 -8.67 -11.77 12.66
C ASN A 22 -8.19 -11.52 11.21
N THR A 23 -7.75 -10.30 10.93
CA THR A 23 -7.29 -9.86 9.60
C THR A 23 -5.82 -10.18 9.34
N THR A 24 -4.96 -10.13 10.36
CA THR A 24 -3.50 -10.20 10.21
C THR A 24 -2.83 -11.29 11.06
N PRO A 25 -3.31 -12.54 11.06
CA PRO A 25 -2.84 -13.55 12.03
C PRO A 25 -1.33 -13.82 11.95
N VAL A 26 -0.73 -13.80 10.75
CA VAL A 26 0.71 -14.05 10.58
C VAL A 26 1.53 -12.86 11.07
N MET A 27 1.10 -11.63 10.75
CA MET A 27 1.77 -10.41 11.22
C MET A 27 1.66 -10.28 12.74
N ASP A 28 0.51 -10.68 13.31
CA ASP A 28 0.29 -10.66 14.76
C ASP A 28 1.23 -11.63 15.50
N GLU A 29 1.49 -12.81 14.94
CA GLU A 29 2.49 -13.73 15.47
C GLU A 29 3.92 -13.15 15.40
N ILE A 30 4.29 -12.56 14.26
CA ILE A 30 5.59 -11.88 14.11
C ILE A 30 5.73 -10.73 15.12
N ALA A 31 4.67 -9.96 15.33
CA ALA A 31 4.67 -8.83 16.26
C ALA A 31 4.91 -9.27 17.72
N LYS A 32 4.55 -10.51 18.11
CA LYS A 32 4.82 -11.02 19.45
C LYS A 32 6.31 -11.26 19.72
N GLU A 33 7.07 -11.54 18.69
CA GLU A 33 8.51 -11.83 18.78
C GLU A 33 9.38 -10.64 18.34
N GLY A 34 8.77 -9.64 17.69
CA GLY A 34 9.44 -8.50 17.11
C GLY A 34 9.26 -7.20 17.89
N VAL A 35 9.36 -6.10 17.17
CA VAL A 35 9.12 -4.74 17.68
C VAL A 35 7.94 -4.14 16.95
N ARG A 36 6.96 -3.67 17.70
CA ARG A 36 5.83 -2.89 17.20
C ARG A 36 6.06 -1.40 17.47
N PHE A 37 5.84 -0.56 16.47
CA PHE A 37 5.89 0.89 16.62
C PHE A 37 4.47 1.43 16.81
N ASP A 38 4.15 1.93 17.99
CA ASP A 38 2.84 2.49 18.29
C ASP A 38 2.68 3.92 17.73
N ASP A 39 3.79 4.66 17.69
CA ASP A 39 3.85 6.04 17.22
C ASP A 39 4.74 6.16 15.97
N TYR A 40 4.26 5.62 14.85
CA TYR A 40 4.92 5.74 13.54
C TYR A 40 4.07 6.58 12.59
N TYR A 41 4.57 7.74 12.22
CA TYR A 41 3.84 8.71 11.40
C TYR A 41 4.39 8.82 10.00
N CYS A 42 3.48 8.77 9.01
CA CYS A 42 3.80 9.09 7.63
C CYS A 42 4.00 10.59 7.50
N PRO A 43 5.17 11.07 7.02
CA PRO A 43 5.44 12.50 6.92
C PRO A 43 4.69 13.20 5.79
N ASN A 44 4.21 12.45 4.80
CA ASN A 44 3.45 12.94 3.66
C ASN A 44 2.43 11.90 3.20
N ALA A 45 1.30 12.37 2.68
CA ALA A 45 0.27 11.57 2.04
C ALA A 45 -0.05 12.19 0.66
N PRO A 46 -0.59 11.43 -0.27
CA PRO A 46 -0.89 9.99 -0.27
C PRO A 46 0.33 9.09 -0.60
N CYS A 47 0.11 7.91 -1.22
CA CYS A 47 1.12 6.85 -1.34
C CYS A 47 2.42 7.27 -2.05
N LEU A 48 2.38 8.09 -3.10
CA LEU A 48 3.59 8.51 -3.81
C LEU A 48 4.52 9.38 -2.95
N PRO A 49 4.06 10.50 -2.33
CA PRO A 49 4.92 11.29 -1.43
C PRO A 49 5.30 10.55 -0.15
N SER A 50 4.46 9.61 0.34
CA SER A 50 4.81 8.75 1.47
C SER A 50 6.04 7.89 1.16
N ARG A 51 6.03 7.19 0.03
CA ARG A 51 7.15 6.33 -0.38
C ARG A 51 8.38 7.14 -0.76
N ALA A 52 8.19 8.32 -1.34
CA ALA A 52 9.32 9.24 -1.60
C ALA A 52 10.04 9.60 -0.29
N SER A 53 9.28 9.89 0.76
CA SER A 53 9.84 10.19 2.08
C SER A 53 10.49 8.96 2.73
N MET A 54 9.87 7.78 2.62
CA MET A 54 10.44 6.52 3.12
C MET A 54 11.80 6.21 2.48
N ILE A 55 11.89 6.37 1.15
CA ILE A 55 13.11 6.04 0.41
C ILE A 55 14.20 7.07 0.63
N SER A 56 13.85 8.36 0.60
CA SER A 56 14.83 9.46 0.72
C SER A 56 15.23 9.79 2.16
N GLY A 57 14.41 9.40 3.14
CA GLY A 57 14.54 9.88 4.51
C GLY A 57 14.22 11.38 4.68
N GLN A 58 13.53 11.99 3.71
CA GLN A 58 13.27 13.42 3.66
C GLN A 58 11.77 13.72 3.62
N TYR A 59 11.38 14.86 4.17
CA TYR A 59 10.04 15.41 3.95
C TYR A 59 9.83 15.81 2.49
N GLY A 60 8.59 15.73 1.99
CA GLY A 60 8.24 16.08 0.61
C GLY A 60 8.66 17.51 0.21
N ILE A 61 8.66 18.45 1.16
CA ILE A 61 9.14 19.82 0.91
C ILE A 61 10.63 19.84 0.49
N HIS A 62 11.43 18.88 0.91
CA HIS A 62 12.85 18.77 0.57
C HIS A 62 13.05 17.97 -0.74
N ASN A 63 12.41 16.80 -0.88
CA ASN A 63 12.56 15.96 -2.07
C ASN A 63 11.70 16.44 -3.26
N GLY A 64 10.72 17.32 -3.04
CA GLY A 64 9.86 17.92 -4.06
C GLY A 64 8.58 17.15 -4.36
N ILE A 65 8.42 15.93 -3.83
CA ILE A 65 7.27 15.07 -4.11
C ILE A 65 6.25 15.25 -3.00
N VAL A 66 5.16 15.97 -3.31
CA VAL A 66 4.12 16.35 -2.35
C VAL A 66 2.71 15.95 -2.79
N GLY A 67 2.57 15.29 -3.94
CA GLY A 67 1.29 14.84 -4.48
C GLY A 67 1.46 13.75 -5.53
N HIS A 68 0.35 13.34 -6.16
CA HIS A 68 0.29 12.21 -7.10
C HIS A 68 0.48 12.58 -8.57
N GLY A 69 0.48 13.84 -8.93
CA GLY A 69 0.49 14.22 -10.34
C GLY A 69 1.06 15.61 -10.60
N GLY A 70 1.39 15.85 -11.86
CA GLY A 70 2.00 17.10 -12.31
C GLY A 70 3.30 17.41 -11.56
N THR A 71 3.60 18.67 -11.40
CA THR A 71 4.81 19.13 -10.71
C THR A 71 4.87 18.78 -9.23
N ALA A 72 3.74 18.41 -8.62
CA ALA A 72 3.66 17.94 -7.23
C ALA A 72 4.20 16.52 -7.05
N ALA A 73 4.35 15.76 -8.13
CA ALA A 73 4.92 14.41 -8.17
C ALA A 73 6.35 14.39 -8.71
N ASP A 74 6.88 15.53 -9.14
CA ASP A 74 8.21 15.63 -9.71
C ASP A 74 9.28 15.74 -8.61
N MET A 75 10.29 14.89 -8.73
CA MET A 75 11.44 14.95 -7.83
C MET A 75 12.24 16.22 -8.07
N ARG A 76 12.58 16.89 -6.97
CA ARG A 76 13.46 18.06 -7.03
C ARG A 76 14.90 17.62 -7.22
N LEU A 77 15.53 18.10 -8.29
CA LEU A 77 16.98 17.98 -8.47
C LEU A 77 17.69 18.79 -7.39
N GLN A 78 18.66 18.19 -6.75
CA GLN A 78 19.45 18.81 -5.68
C GLN A 78 20.83 19.22 -6.19
N GLY A 79 21.39 20.26 -5.59
CA GLY A 79 22.72 20.74 -5.90
C GLY A 79 22.77 22.06 -6.68
N THR A 80 23.97 22.65 -6.77
CA THR A 80 24.23 23.95 -7.40
C THR A 80 24.53 23.83 -8.91
N THR A 81 24.72 22.62 -9.40
CA THR A 81 24.99 22.33 -10.80
C THR A 81 23.84 21.54 -11.40
N ARG A 82 23.60 21.71 -12.68
CA ARG A 82 22.66 20.87 -13.45
C ARG A 82 23.22 19.45 -13.68
N SER A 83 23.87 18.87 -12.68
CA SER A 83 24.13 17.45 -12.65
C SER A 83 22.80 16.76 -12.47
N PHE A 84 22.39 15.87 -13.33
CA PHE A 84 21.15 15.11 -13.25
C PHE A 84 21.17 14.08 -12.10
N THR A 85 21.81 14.41 -10.98
CA THR A 85 21.86 13.63 -9.77
C THR A 85 20.75 14.08 -8.82
N ASP A 86 20.06 13.15 -8.28
CA ASP A 86 19.07 13.33 -7.22
C ASP A 86 19.45 12.49 -5.99
N ASP A 87 18.96 12.88 -4.83
CA ASP A 87 19.27 12.19 -3.58
C ASP A 87 18.74 10.76 -3.55
N MET A 88 17.69 10.45 -4.30
CA MET A 88 17.10 9.11 -4.32
C MET A 88 18.02 8.11 -5.00
N SER A 89 18.57 8.46 -6.16
CA SER A 89 19.47 7.58 -6.90
C SER A 89 20.81 7.38 -6.20
N GLU A 90 21.26 8.36 -5.40
CA GLU A 90 22.54 8.26 -4.71
C GLU A 90 22.42 7.80 -3.25
N ASN A 91 21.46 8.31 -2.51
CA ASN A 91 21.36 8.14 -1.07
C ASN A 91 20.11 7.41 -0.60
N GLY A 92 19.20 7.05 -1.52
CA GLY A 92 17.96 6.36 -1.19
C GLY A 92 18.19 5.03 -0.46
N LEU A 93 17.20 4.65 0.34
CA LEU A 93 17.22 3.46 1.21
C LEU A 93 17.73 2.21 0.48
N PHE A 94 17.18 1.89 -0.69
CA PHE A 94 17.55 0.69 -1.43
C PHE A 94 18.97 0.76 -2.00
N MET A 95 19.41 1.97 -2.36
CA MET A 95 20.80 2.19 -2.77
C MET A 95 21.78 1.96 -1.62
N GLN A 96 21.42 2.30 -0.39
CA GLN A 96 22.27 2.03 0.78
C GLN A 96 22.45 0.51 1.00
N PHE A 97 21.38 -0.28 0.89
CA PHE A 97 21.48 -1.74 0.96
C PHE A 97 22.40 -2.29 -0.14
N ARG A 98 22.24 -1.80 -1.38
CA ARG A 98 23.10 -2.22 -2.50
C ARG A 98 24.56 -1.85 -2.28
N ARG A 99 24.84 -0.63 -1.77
CA ARG A 99 26.21 -0.19 -1.43
C ARG A 99 26.82 -0.98 -0.28
N ALA A 100 26.01 -1.48 0.63
CA ALA A 100 26.42 -2.41 1.69
C ALA A 100 26.71 -3.83 1.18
N GLY A 101 26.65 -4.07 -0.14
CA GLY A 101 26.96 -5.36 -0.77
C GLY A 101 25.78 -6.34 -0.78
N MET A 102 24.56 -5.88 -0.49
CA MET A 102 23.38 -6.73 -0.57
C MET A 102 22.86 -6.81 -2.01
N HIS A 103 22.39 -7.97 -2.40
CA HIS A 103 21.62 -8.13 -3.64
C HIS A 103 20.17 -7.66 -3.38
N THR A 104 19.75 -6.61 -4.09
CA THR A 104 18.49 -5.95 -3.86
C THR A 104 17.47 -6.31 -4.94
N VAL A 105 16.27 -6.71 -4.54
CA VAL A 105 15.20 -7.11 -5.45
C VAL A 105 13.88 -6.45 -5.04
N SER A 106 13.08 -6.03 -6.02
CA SER A 106 11.74 -5.45 -5.80
C SER A 106 10.69 -6.18 -6.63
N PHE A 107 9.55 -6.45 -6.01
CA PHE A 107 8.33 -6.93 -6.63
C PHE A 107 7.27 -5.83 -6.50
N SER A 108 7.12 -5.00 -7.53
CA SER A 108 6.25 -3.82 -7.46
C SER A 108 5.92 -3.27 -8.85
N SER A 109 4.69 -2.84 -9.07
CA SER A 109 4.28 -2.03 -10.21
C SER A 109 4.19 -0.53 -9.88
N PHE A 110 4.62 -0.12 -8.68
CA PHE A 110 4.46 1.24 -8.19
C PHE A 110 5.08 2.30 -9.12
N ALA A 111 6.30 2.03 -9.60
CA ALA A 111 6.99 2.92 -10.53
C ALA A 111 6.19 3.13 -11.83
N GLU A 112 5.60 2.08 -12.38
CA GLU A 112 4.80 2.13 -13.60
C GLU A 112 3.49 2.90 -13.37
N ARG A 113 2.77 2.61 -12.27
CA ARG A 113 1.49 3.25 -11.95
C ARG A 113 1.61 4.77 -11.86
N HIS A 114 2.66 5.24 -11.21
CA HIS A 114 2.86 6.66 -10.90
C HIS A 114 3.84 7.37 -11.83
N SER A 115 4.39 6.66 -12.84
CA SER A 115 5.51 7.16 -13.65
C SER A 115 6.70 7.60 -12.80
N ALA A 116 6.86 6.98 -11.63
CA ALA A 116 7.85 7.29 -10.61
C ALA A 116 9.07 6.38 -10.74
N TRP A 117 9.79 6.46 -11.86
CA TRP A 117 10.88 5.54 -12.19
C TRP A 117 12.08 5.61 -11.24
N TRP A 118 12.21 6.71 -10.51
CA TRP A 118 13.16 6.86 -9.42
C TRP A 118 12.96 5.82 -8.30
N PHE A 119 11.76 5.28 -8.15
CA PHE A 119 11.44 4.23 -7.18
C PHE A 119 12.26 2.95 -7.41
N ASN A 120 12.66 2.67 -8.66
CA ASN A 120 13.47 1.51 -8.99
C ASN A 120 14.98 1.70 -8.70
N SER A 121 15.37 2.88 -8.24
CA SER A 121 16.77 3.17 -7.94
C SER A 121 17.28 2.33 -6.76
N GLY A 122 18.43 1.71 -6.97
CA GLY A 122 19.08 0.88 -5.95
C GLY A 122 18.73 -0.60 -6.01
N PHE A 123 17.80 -1.04 -6.85
CA PHE A 123 17.53 -2.46 -7.06
C PHE A 123 18.43 -3.08 -8.13
N ASN A 124 18.87 -4.31 -7.90
CA ASN A 124 19.54 -5.15 -8.89
C ASN A 124 18.52 -5.83 -9.81
N GLU A 125 17.37 -6.20 -9.25
CA GLU A 125 16.27 -6.84 -9.96
C GLU A 125 14.95 -6.13 -9.64
N CYS A 126 14.13 -5.87 -10.68
CA CYS A 126 12.80 -5.34 -10.53
C CYS A 126 11.82 -6.24 -11.27
N TYR A 127 10.87 -6.78 -10.53
CA TYR A 127 9.77 -7.58 -11.07
C TYR A 127 8.48 -6.76 -11.07
N ASN A 128 7.87 -6.66 -12.23
CA ASN A 128 6.60 -5.98 -12.42
C ASN A 128 5.67 -6.90 -13.20
N VAL A 129 4.53 -7.24 -12.62
CA VAL A 129 3.51 -8.09 -13.27
C VAL A 129 2.75 -7.37 -14.38
N GLY A 130 2.98 -6.06 -14.59
CA GLY A 130 2.46 -5.30 -15.73
C GLY A 130 0.97 -4.95 -15.65
N ARG A 131 0.40 -4.84 -14.45
CA ARG A 131 -1.00 -4.49 -14.25
C ARG A 131 -1.22 -3.05 -13.77
N ARG A 132 -0.16 -2.26 -13.67
CA ARG A 132 -0.19 -0.84 -13.30
C ARG A 132 -0.95 -0.55 -12.00
N GLY A 133 -0.78 -1.41 -10.99
CA GLY A 133 -1.47 -1.30 -9.72
C GLY A 133 -2.86 -1.93 -9.69
N SER A 134 -3.18 -2.78 -10.66
CA SER A 134 -4.42 -3.57 -10.72
C SER A 134 -4.17 -5.06 -10.45
N GLU A 135 -2.97 -5.42 -10.05
CA GLU A 135 -2.63 -6.76 -9.60
C GLU A 135 -3.09 -7.00 -8.16
N SER A 136 -3.58 -8.19 -7.91
CA SER A 136 -3.83 -8.71 -6.57
C SER A 136 -2.59 -9.37 -5.98
N ALA A 137 -2.60 -9.61 -4.67
CA ALA A 137 -1.54 -10.36 -3.99
C ALA A 137 -1.29 -11.73 -4.61
N GLU A 138 -2.35 -12.41 -5.09
CA GLU A 138 -2.26 -13.69 -5.79
C GLU A 138 -1.42 -13.64 -7.07
N MET A 139 -1.38 -12.49 -7.75
CA MET A 139 -0.57 -12.31 -8.96
C MET A 139 0.90 -12.02 -8.64
N VAL A 140 1.19 -11.42 -7.50
CA VAL A 140 2.55 -11.03 -7.09
C VAL A 140 3.25 -12.16 -6.34
N THR A 141 2.56 -12.80 -5.40
CA THR A 141 3.11 -13.81 -4.47
C THR A 141 3.83 -14.97 -5.16
N PRO A 142 3.36 -15.56 -6.27
CA PRO A 142 4.08 -16.65 -6.94
C PRO A 142 5.49 -16.26 -7.40
N HIS A 143 5.67 -15.02 -7.86
CA HIS A 143 6.99 -14.52 -8.28
C HIS A 143 7.93 -14.33 -7.08
N VAL A 144 7.40 -13.87 -5.95
CA VAL A 144 8.14 -13.73 -4.69
C VAL A 144 8.62 -15.10 -4.19
N LEU A 145 7.71 -16.09 -4.17
CA LEU A 145 8.02 -17.45 -3.72
C LEU A 145 9.03 -18.14 -4.63
N ASP A 146 8.89 -18.02 -5.97
CA ASP A 146 9.85 -18.57 -6.92
C ASP A 146 11.26 -17.96 -6.72
N TRP A 147 11.35 -16.67 -6.47
CA TRP A 147 12.63 -16.03 -6.19
C TRP A 147 13.24 -16.53 -4.87
N LEU A 148 12.42 -16.63 -3.82
CA LEU A 148 12.85 -17.15 -2.51
C LEU A 148 13.29 -18.59 -2.59
N GLU A 149 12.61 -19.45 -3.34
CA GLU A 149 13.02 -20.83 -3.55
C GLU A 149 14.43 -20.94 -4.14
N ARG A 150 14.73 -20.10 -5.16
CA ARG A 150 16.03 -20.09 -5.85
C ARG A 150 17.14 -19.38 -5.07
N ASN A 151 16.81 -18.38 -4.26
CA ASN A 151 17.79 -17.46 -3.69
C ASN A 151 17.71 -17.30 -2.17
N GLY A 152 16.61 -17.68 -1.52
CA GLY A 152 16.36 -17.38 -0.10
C GLY A 152 17.39 -17.97 0.87
N LYS A 153 18.10 -19.04 0.46
CA LYS A 153 19.19 -19.66 1.24
C LYS A 153 20.54 -18.95 1.06
N LYS A 154 20.64 -18.01 0.13
CA LYS A 154 21.87 -17.20 -0.06
C LYS A 154 21.88 -16.08 0.99
N ASP A 155 23.10 -15.68 1.36
CA ASP A 155 23.27 -14.54 2.26
C ASP A 155 23.18 -13.21 1.51
N ASN A 156 23.02 -12.13 2.29
CA ASN A 156 23.16 -10.75 1.82
C ASN A 156 22.18 -10.35 0.70
N TRP A 157 20.90 -10.65 0.87
CA TRP A 157 19.85 -10.08 0.02
C TRP A 157 18.90 -9.16 0.79
N MET A 158 18.34 -8.21 0.06
CA MET A 158 17.25 -7.33 0.50
C MET A 158 16.14 -7.43 -0.53
N MET A 159 14.95 -7.79 -0.07
CA MET A 159 13.75 -7.91 -0.89
C MET A 159 12.71 -6.89 -0.44
N HIS A 160 12.17 -6.15 -1.38
CA HIS A 160 10.99 -5.31 -1.24
C HIS A 160 9.82 -5.96 -1.97
N VAL A 161 8.73 -6.20 -1.26
CA VAL A 161 7.48 -6.73 -1.82
C VAL A 161 6.38 -5.71 -1.59
N HIS A 162 5.80 -5.23 -2.67
CA HIS A 162 4.70 -4.28 -2.62
C HIS A 162 3.40 -4.97 -3.02
N TYR A 163 2.43 -4.93 -2.12
CA TYR A 163 1.06 -5.36 -2.37
C TYR A 163 0.11 -4.17 -2.45
N TRP A 164 -0.73 -4.16 -3.47
CA TRP A 164 -1.78 -3.15 -3.60
C TRP A 164 -2.99 -3.43 -2.72
N ASP A 165 -3.28 -4.69 -2.42
CA ASP A 165 -4.32 -5.02 -1.47
C ASP A 165 -3.92 -4.51 -0.07
N PRO A 166 -4.84 -3.91 0.66
CA PRO A 166 -6.27 -3.68 0.46
C PRO A 166 -6.65 -2.34 -0.23
N HIS A 167 -5.82 -1.77 -1.09
CA HIS A 167 -6.12 -0.52 -1.79
C HIS A 167 -7.43 -0.61 -2.59
N THR A 168 -8.19 0.49 -2.62
CA THR A 168 -9.37 0.62 -3.49
C THR A 168 -9.03 0.30 -4.94
N PRO A 169 -9.92 -0.34 -5.70
CA PRO A 169 -11.32 -0.68 -5.44
C PRO A 169 -11.54 -2.04 -4.76
N TYR A 170 -10.67 -2.48 -3.82
CA TYR A 170 -10.75 -3.75 -3.11
C TYR A 170 -10.77 -4.95 -4.06
N ARG A 171 -9.56 -5.37 -4.47
CA ARG A 171 -9.34 -6.33 -5.58
C ARG A 171 -9.61 -7.78 -5.25
N THR A 172 -10.05 -8.07 -4.05
CA THR A 172 -10.53 -9.41 -3.69
C THR A 172 -11.58 -9.83 -4.72
N PRO A 173 -11.43 -10.96 -5.41
CA PRO A 173 -12.37 -11.39 -6.44
C PRO A 173 -13.80 -11.48 -5.89
N ALA A 174 -14.81 -11.13 -6.72
CA ALA A 174 -16.20 -11.10 -6.29
C ALA A 174 -16.75 -12.50 -5.92
N ASP A 175 -16.11 -13.57 -6.37
CA ASP A 175 -16.40 -14.96 -6.02
C ASP A 175 -15.57 -15.47 -4.82
N TYR A 176 -14.69 -14.66 -4.27
CA TYR A 176 -13.98 -14.97 -3.04
C TYR A 176 -14.95 -14.91 -1.85
N PRO A 177 -15.05 -15.98 -1.06
CA PRO A 177 -15.97 -15.98 0.07
C PRO A 177 -15.48 -15.01 1.14
N SER A 178 -16.26 -13.97 1.42
CA SER A 178 -15.90 -13.03 2.48
C SER A 178 -15.73 -13.74 3.81
N GLN A 179 -14.62 -13.46 4.47
CA GLN A 179 -14.29 -13.99 5.80
C GLN A 179 -15.04 -13.24 6.90
N PHE A 180 -15.60 -12.07 6.58
CA PHE A 180 -16.15 -11.13 7.57
C PHE A 180 -17.62 -10.77 7.36
N ALA A 181 -18.28 -11.27 6.30
CA ALA A 181 -19.67 -10.94 5.98
C ALA A 181 -20.63 -11.17 7.18
N ASP A 182 -20.43 -12.28 7.90
CA ASP A 182 -21.24 -12.64 9.07
C ASP A 182 -20.66 -12.12 10.41
N THR A 183 -19.56 -11.37 10.36
CA THR A 183 -18.91 -10.80 11.53
C THR A 183 -19.48 -9.41 11.80
N PRO A 184 -19.91 -9.06 13.01
CA PRO A 184 -20.36 -7.71 13.31
C PRO A 184 -19.24 -6.70 13.13
N LEU A 185 -19.60 -5.42 12.95
CA LEU A 185 -18.66 -4.34 13.06
C LEU A 185 -18.01 -4.34 14.47
N PRO A 186 -16.75 -3.96 14.60
CA PRO A 186 -16.16 -3.66 15.89
C PRO A 186 -16.99 -2.58 16.62
N ASP A 187 -17.20 -2.74 17.93
CA ASP A 187 -18.10 -1.89 18.72
C ASP A 187 -17.71 -0.40 18.71
N ASP A 188 -16.44 -0.12 18.47
CA ASP A 188 -15.84 1.22 18.47
C ASP A 188 -15.63 1.83 17.07
N TRP A 189 -16.15 1.16 16.01
CA TRP A 189 -15.81 1.58 14.65
C TRP A 189 -16.66 2.76 14.16
N ILE A 190 -17.95 2.57 13.92
CA ILE A 190 -18.87 3.62 13.45
C ILE A 190 -20.30 3.28 13.88
N ASP A 191 -21.02 4.27 14.39
CA ASP A 191 -22.44 4.19 14.69
C ASP A 191 -23.29 4.96 13.66
N GLU A 192 -24.62 4.83 13.73
CA GLU A 192 -25.55 5.52 12.85
C GLU A 192 -25.34 7.03 12.85
N LYS A 193 -25.11 7.61 14.01
CA LYS A 193 -24.90 9.06 14.16
C LYS A 193 -23.64 9.52 13.43
N THR A 194 -22.53 8.82 13.61
CA THR A 194 -21.26 9.13 12.94
C THR A 194 -21.39 8.93 11.44
N PHE A 195 -22.13 7.91 11.00
CA PHE A 195 -22.40 7.70 9.58
C PHE A 195 -23.24 8.83 8.98
N GLU A 196 -24.29 9.29 9.65
CA GLU A 196 -25.10 10.44 9.24
C GLU A 196 -24.23 11.71 9.10
N GLU A 197 -23.30 11.94 10.03
CA GLU A 197 -22.34 13.04 9.94
C GLU A 197 -21.45 12.92 8.71
N HIS A 198 -20.95 11.71 8.38
CA HIS A 198 -20.13 11.45 7.22
C HIS A 198 -20.87 11.67 5.88
N LEU A 199 -22.18 11.47 5.83
CA LEU A 199 -23.02 11.75 4.66
C LEU A 199 -23.06 13.24 4.31
N LEU A 200 -22.73 14.13 5.24
CA LEU A 200 -22.65 15.58 5.01
C LEU A 200 -21.31 16.01 4.37
N HIS A 201 -20.33 15.12 4.36
CA HIS A 201 -19.01 15.44 3.78
C HIS A 201 -19.09 15.44 2.25
N ILE A 202 -18.29 16.31 1.63
CA ILE A 202 -18.16 16.49 0.19
C ILE A 202 -16.71 16.23 -0.22
N GLY A 203 -16.54 15.57 -1.34
CA GLY A 203 -15.23 15.35 -1.95
C GLY A 203 -15.00 13.90 -2.36
N PRO A 204 -13.94 13.65 -3.12
CA PRO A 204 -13.63 12.31 -3.60
C PRO A 204 -13.39 11.36 -2.42
N HIS A 205 -13.87 10.13 -2.55
CA HIS A 205 -13.78 9.07 -1.54
C HIS A 205 -14.63 9.30 -0.27
N CYS A 206 -15.52 10.27 -0.26
CA CYS A 206 -16.54 10.36 0.79
C CYS A 206 -17.70 9.39 0.50
N ALA A 207 -18.59 9.19 1.48
CA ALA A 207 -19.74 8.29 1.34
C ALA A 207 -20.67 8.65 0.14
N ASN A 208 -20.65 9.89 -0.31
CA ASN A 208 -21.45 10.37 -1.44
C ASN A 208 -20.76 10.21 -2.81
N GLU A 209 -19.48 9.86 -2.87
CA GLU A 209 -18.68 9.83 -4.10
C GLU A 209 -17.78 8.58 -4.17
N ILE A 210 -18.39 7.39 -4.19
CA ILE A 210 -17.68 6.10 -4.30
C ILE A 210 -17.83 5.45 -5.67
N ASN A 211 -18.34 6.15 -6.67
CA ASN A 211 -18.60 5.67 -8.02
C ASN A 211 -17.38 5.11 -8.75
N MET A 212 -16.17 5.51 -8.37
CA MET A 212 -14.92 4.98 -8.91
C MET A 212 -14.72 3.47 -8.71
N TRP A 213 -15.52 2.85 -7.81
CA TRP A 213 -15.42 1.44 -7.46
C TRP A 213 -16.34 0.56 -8.28
N ASN A 214 -17.18 1.16 -9.12
CA ASN A 214 -18.03 0.50 -10.09
C ASN A 214 -17.40 0.47 -11.49
N ASP A 215 -16.13 0.09 -11.58
CA ASP A 215 -15.41 0.01 -12.85
C ASP A 215 -15.76 -1.30 -13.59
N ASP A 216 -16.44 -1.17 -14.74
CA ASP A 216 -16.81 -2.30 -15.58
C ASP A 216 -15.61 -2.90 -16.34
N THR A 217 -14.46 -2.25 -16.34
CA THR A 217 -13.21 -2.76 -16.90
C THR A 217 -12.75 -4.03 -16.18
N PHE A 218 -13.11 -4.15 -14.91
CA PHE A 218 -12.73 -5.28 -14.05
C PHE A 218 -13.99 -5.96 -13.46
N PRO A 219 -14.73 -6.73 -14.27
CA PRO A 219 -16.00 -7.34 -13.84
C PRO A 219 -15.85 -8.35 -12.71
N GLN A 220 -14.64 -8.88 -12.49
CA GLN A 220 -14.33 -9.80 -11.41
C GLN A 220 -14.23 -9.14 -10.03
N TRP A 221 -14.13 -7.82 -9.98
CA TRP A 221 -14.08 -7.11 -8.69
C TRP A 221 -15.47 -6.82 -8.14
N PRO A 222 -15.60 -6.73 -6.81
CA PRO A 222 -16.86 -6.38 -6.18
C PRO A 222 -17.40 -5.05 -6.69
N LYS A 223 -18.73 -4.96 -6.80
CA LYS A 223 -19.44 -3.75 -7.24
C LYS A 223 -20.15 -3.10 -6.07
N HIS A 224 -20.18 -1.77 -6.09
CA HIS A 224 -20.85 -0.95 -5.08
C HIS A 224 -21.76 0.07 -5.72
N PRO A 225 -22.80 0.57 -4.99
CA PRO A 225 -23.54 1.74 -5.39
C PRO A 225 -22.61 2.97 -5.47
N GLY A 226 -22.94 3.95 -6.30
CA GLY A 226 -22.14 5.17 -6.47
C GLY A 226 -22.02 6.05 -5.22
N LYS A 227 -22.83 5.76 -4.19
CA LYS A 227 -22.75 6.35 -2.85
C LYS A 227 -23.26 5.35 -1.81
N LEU A 228 -22.81 5.52 -0.58
CA LEU A 228 -23.35 4.82 0.57
C LEU A 228 -24.58 5.57 1.11
N THR A 229 -25.59 4.82 1.48
CA THR A 229 -26.84 5.37 2.04
C THR A 229 -27.23 4.75 3.37
N THR A 230 -26.60 3.63 3.72
CA THR A 230 -26.86 2.89 4.96
C THR A 230 -25.56 2.45 5.62
N LEU A 231 -25.61 2.23 6.92
CA LEU A 231 -24.51 1.67 7.69
C LEU A 231 -24.15 0.24 7.23
N GLU A 232 -25.13 -0.52 6.74
CA GLU A 232 -24.90 -1.87 6.20
C GLU A 232 -24.02 -1.81 4.92
N GLU A 233 -24.27 -0.85 4.03
CA GLU A 233 -23.41 -0.64 2.85
C GLU A 233 -22.00 -0.22 3.26
N ALA A 234 -21.84 0.61 4.29
CA ALA A 234 -20.54 0.98 4.84
C ALA A 234 -19.83 -0.24 5.45
N LYS A 235 -20.57 -1.09 6.19
CA LYS A 235 -20.04 -2.37 6.69
C LYS A 235 -19.54 -3.26 5.56
N HIS A 236 -20.29 -3.37 4.49
CA HIS A 236 -19.88 -4.19 3.34
C HIS A 236 -18.55 -3.72 2.74
N LEU A 237 -18.32 -2.40 2.62
CA LEU A 237 -17.03 -1.88 2.19
C LEU A 237 -15.90 -2.22 3.15
N LEU A 238 -16.17 -2.17 4.46
CA LEU A 238 -15.20 -2.56 5.47
C LEU A 238 -14.87 -4.06 5.38
N ASP A 239 -15.87 -4.90 5.15
CA ASP A 239 -15.69 -6.35 4.98
C ASP A 239 -14.76 -6.63 3.79
N LEU A 240 -14.94 -5.93 2.66
CA LEU A 240 -14.07 -6.06 1.49
C LEU A 240 -12.64 -5.56 1.74
N TYR A 241 -12.50 -4.49 2.51
CA TYR A 241 -11.19 -4.02 2.93
C TYR A 241 -10.48 -5.08 3.78
N ASP A 242 -11.18 -5.62 4.80
CA ASP A 242 -10.65 -6.63 5.69
C ASP A 242 -10.33 -7.95 4.96
N ASP A 243 -11.15 -8.33 3.99
CA ASP A 243 -10.87 -9.48 3.10
C ASP A 243 -9.60 -9.27 2.27
N GLY A 244 -9.33 -8.03 1.85
CA GLY A 244 -8.09 -7.67 1.16
C GLY A 244 -6.86 -7.63 2.06
N VAL A 245 -7.04 -7.39 3.36
CA VAL A 245 -5.96 -7.44 4.37
C VAL A 245 -5.61 -8.88 4.73
N LYS A 246 -6.63 -9.78 4.82
CA LYS A 246 -6.50 -11.19 5.21
C LYS A 246 -5.73 -12.03 4.19
#